data_2924cbb43a00c9b0e3868f70c4fd3386
#
_entry.id   2924cbb43a00c9b0e3868f70c4fd3386
#
_cell.length_a   1.000
_cell.length_b   1.000
_cell.length_c   1.000
_cell.angle_alpha   90.00
_cell.angle_beta   90.00
_cell.angle_gamma   90.00
#
_symmetry.space_group_name_H-M   'P 1'
#
loop_
_entity.id
_entity.type
_entity.pdbx_description
1 polymer ?
#
loop_
_entity_poly.entity_id
_entity_poly.type
_entity_poly.pdbx_seq_one_letter_code
_entity_poly.pdbx_strand_id
1 'polypeptide(L)'
;MEAVLNIAIGDFPHMAVANEQIHQMYSVEFGTAYNNLITDGSLVLNSLDAAIGFGLLRDQLPQTQWIHVAQDLQNAFYQQGRSLSDVTLYEEVATKYGLDGGQIKTAFIEAQKTTTMHPDFKRAMELGAQSFPTFVLEKDGQYYDMRSQGDTVEAMENCLSRVTG
;
A
#
# COMPACT_ATOMS: atom_id res chain seq x y z
N MET A 1 -7.08 12.44 -6.28
CA MET A 1 -5.92 11.54 -6.52
C MET A 1 -6.35 10.51 -7.54
N GLU A 2 -5.62 10.39 -8.65
CA GLU A 2 -5.89 9.35 -9.64
C GLU A 2 -5.14 8.08 -9.28
N ALA A 3 -5.80 6.93 -9.43
CA ALA A 3 -5.12 5.64 -9.29
C ALA A 3 -4.12 5.44 -10.44
N VAL A 4 -2.95 4.87 -10.13
CA VAL A 4 -1.99 4.47 -11.17
C VAL A 4 -2.51 3.20 -11.81
N LEU A 5 -2.91 3.28 -13.07
CA LEU A 5 -3.48 2.16 -13.82
C LEU A 5 -2.64 1.93 -15.08
N ASN A 6 -1.94 0.79 -15.14
CA ASN A 6 -1.19 0.35 -16.31
C ASN A 6 -0.15 1.37 -16.83
N ILE A 7 0.62 1.97 -15.90
CA ILE A 7 1.69 2.91 -16.21
C ILE A 7 3.02 2.22 -15.95
N ALA A 8 3.96 2.31 -16.90
CA ALA A 8 5.29 1.74 -16.70
C ALA A 8 6.05 2.50 -15.61
N ILE A 9 6.80 1.77 -14.77
CA ILE A 9 7.59 2.37 -13.69
C ILE A 9 8.62 3.37 -14.22
N GLY A 10 9.12 3.18 -15.44
CA GLY A 10 10.02 4.10 -16.14
C GLY A 10 9.38 5.43 -16.53
N ASP A 11 8.05 5.53 -16.58
CA ASP A 11 7.32 6.77 -16.84
C ASP A 11 7.26 7.70 -15.60
N PHE A 12 7.85 7.28 -14.48
CA PHE A 12 8.01 8.09 -13.28
C PHE A 12 9.47 8.58 -13.11
N PRO A 13 9.89 9.62 -13.80
CA PRO A 13 11.31 10.02 -13.89
C PRO A 13 11.91 10.46 -12.56
N HIS A 14 11.07 10.79 -11.57
CA HIS A 14 11.52 11.23 -10.25
C HIS A 14 11.64 10.10 -9.22
N MET A 15 11.30 8.86 -9.57
CA MET A 15 11.23 7.76 -8.60
C MET A 15 12.60 7.46 -7.97
N ALA A 16 13.66 7.39 -8.78
CA ALA A 16 15.01 7.16 -8.27
C ALA A 16 15.47 8.27 -7.32
N VAL A 17 15.18 9.53 -7.65
CA VAL A 17 15.50 10.69 -6.81
C VAL A 17 14.70 10.66 -5.51
N ALA A 18 13.40 10.33 -5.59
CA ALA A 18 12.56 10.21 -4.40
C ALA A 18 13.03 9.08 -3.47
N ASN A 19 13.44 7.93 -4.01
CA ASN A 19 14.01 6.83 -3.24
C ASN A 19 15.28 7.25 -2.50
N GLU A 20 16.18 7.96 -3.17
CA GLU A 20 17.39 8.50 -2.55
C GLU A 20 17.08 9.49 -1.41
N GLN A 21 16.10 10.37 -1.60
CA GLN A 21 15.64 11.29 -0.55
C GLN A 21 15.05 10.53 0.66
N ILE A 22 14.24 9.48 0.41
CA ILE A 22 13.69 8.63 1.46
C ILE A 22 14.80 7.91 2.23
N HIS A 23 15.80 7.38 1.51
CA HIS A 23 16.98 6.78 2.13
C HIS A 23 17.71 7.77 3.04
N GLN A 24 17.97 8.98 2.57
CA GLN A 24 18.68 10.00 3.34
C GLN A 24 17.89 10.49 4.56
N MET A 25 16.57 10.64 4.45
CA MET A 25 15.73 11.15 5.54
C MET A 25 15.40 10.09 6.60
N TYR A 26 15.20 8.84 6.18
CA TYR A 26 14.63 7.80 7.03
C TYR A 26 15.50 6.55 7.17
N SER A 27 16.69 6.53 6.54
CA SER A 27 17.59 5.36 6.49
C SER A 27 16.90 4.09 5.96
N VAL A 28 15.96 4.25 5.03
CA VAL A 28 15.27 3.14 4.38
C VAL A 28 16.15 2.61 3.24
N GLU A 29 16.41 1.31 3.26
CA GLU A 29 17.11 0.62 2.17
C GLU A 29 16.13 0.02 1.19
N PHE A 30 16.40 0.17 -0.11
CA PHE A 30 15.66 -0.49 -1.19
C PHE A 30 16.47 -1.68 -1.72
N GLY A 31 15.77 -2.79 -1.98
CA GLY A 31 16.41 -4.01 -2.45
C GLY A 31 17.03 -3.88 -3.86
N THR A 32 18.10 -4.63 -4.12
CA THR A 32 18.74 -4.64 -5.44
C THR A 32 17.78 -5.02 -6.56
N ALA A 33 16.88 -5.98 -6.31
CA ALA A 33 15.89 -6.40 -7.30
C ALA A 33 14.92 -5.26 -7.65
N TYR A 34 14.45 -4.48 -6.66
CA TYR A 34 13.64 -3.30 -6.89
C TYR A 34 14.39 -2.20 -7.66
N ASN A 35 15.65 -1.93 -7.29
CA ASN A 35 16.47 -0.94 -7.99
C ASN A 35 16.69 -1.33 -9.47
N ASN A 36 16.79 -2.63 -9.75
CA ASN A 36 16.86 -3.13 -11.13
C ASN A 36 15.54 -2.87 -11.90
N LEU A 37 14.37 -2.97 -11.24
CA LEU A 37 13.09 -2.60 -11.89
C LEU A 37 13.04 -1.12 -12.27
N ILE A 38 13.54 -0.23 -11.40
CA ILE A 38 13.63 1.21 -11.70
C ILE A 38 14.53 1.45 -12.91
N THR A 39 15.66 0.74 -12.99
CA THR A 39 16.63 0.88 -14.10
C THR A 39 16.07 0.31 -15.40
N ASP A 40 15.42 -0.85 -15.35
CA ASP A 40 14.77 -1.48 -16.52
C ASP A 40 13.58 -0.66 -17.02
N GLY A 41 12.78 -0.13 -16.11
CA GLY A 41 11.64 0.76 -16.41
C GLY A 41 10.42 0.07 -17.02
N SER A 42 10.46 -1.23 -17.31
CA SER A 42 9.41 -1.95 -18.03
C SER A 42 8.25 -2.45 -17.17
N LEU A 43 8.44 -2.53 -15.84
CA LEU A 43 7.38 -3.00 -14.95
C LEU A 43 6.15 -2.09 -15.04
N VAL A 44 5.00 -2.67 -15.36
CA VAL A 44 3.72 -1.96 -15.37
C VAL A 44 3.14 -1.94 -13.97
N LEU A 45 2.87 -0.73 -13.46
CA LEU A 45 2.25 -0.51 -12.16
C LEU A 45 0.72 -0.42 -12.29
N ASN A 46 0.02 -1.07 -11.37
CA ASN A 46 -1.43 -1.01 -11.26
C ASN A 46 -1.87 -0.97 -9.80
N SER A 47 -2.25 0.22 -9.33
CA SER A 47 -2.72 0.42 -7.95
C SER A 47 -4.01 -0.34 -7.64
N LEU A 48 -4.85 -0.60 -8.66
CA LEU A 48 -6.10 -1.35 -8.47
C LEU A 48 -5.81 -2.81 -8.14
N ASP A 49 -4.83 -3.44 -8.81
CA ASP A 49 -4.42 -4.80 -8.49
C ASP A 49 -3.88 -4.91 -7.06
N ALA A 50 -3.04 -3.95 -6.66
CA ALA A 50 -2.51 -3.91 -5.30
C ALA A 50 -3.63 -3.75 -4.24
N ALA A 51 -4.63 -2.90 -4.51
CA ALA A 51 -5.77 -2.70 -3.62
C ALA A 51 -6.67 -3.96 -3.55
N ILE A 52 -6.94 -4.61 -4.69
CA ILE A 52 -7.69 -5.87 -4.76
C ILE A 52 -6.98 -6.93 -3.91
N GLY A 53 -5.70 -7.16 -4.16
CA GLY A 53 -4.95 -8.20 -3.47
C GLY A 53 -4.84 -7.98 -1.97
N PHE A 54 -4.52 -6.75 -1.54
CA PHE A 54 -4.52 -6.41 -0.12
C PHE A 54 -5.92 -6.56 0.51
N GLY A 55 -6.97 -6.08 -0.15
CA GLY A 55 -8.35 -6.17 0.32
C GLY A 55 -8.80 -7.62 0.56
N LEU A 56 -8.53 -8.52 -0.39
CA LEU A 56 -8.87 -9.95 -0.29
C LEU A 56 -8.20 -10.64 0.91
N LEU A 57 -6.94 -10.28 1.20
CA LEU A 57 -6.22 -10.80 2.37
C LEU A 57 -6.76 -10.18 3.67
N ARG A 58 -6.85 -8.84 3.71
CA ARG A 58 -7.31 -8.08 4.86
C ARG A 58 -8.68 -8.52 5.34
N ASP A 59 -9.62 -8.69 4.44
CA ASP A 59 -11.02 -8.98 4.76
C ASP A 59 -11.23 -10.40 5.35
N GLN A 60 -10.23 -11.27 5.25
CA GLN A 60 -10.23 -12.60 5.85
C GLN A 60 -9.37 -12.72 7.12
N LEU A 61 -8.71 -11.63 7.52
CA LEU A 61 -7.78 -11.62 8.66
C LEU A 61 -8.24 -10.66 9.77
N PRO A 62 -7.91 -10.94 11.02
CA PRO A 62 -8.16 -10.02 12.11
C PRO A 62 -7.36 -8.72 11.91
N GLN A 63 -7.92 -7.60 12.38
CA GLN A 63 -7.34 -6.27 12.21
C GLN A 63 -5.88 -6.16 12.70
N THR A 64 -5.54 -6.92 13.74
CA THR A 64 -4.17 -6.98 14.29
C THR A 64 -3.13 -7.49 13.28
N GLN A 65 -3.54 -8.17 12.21
CA GLN A 65 -2.65 -8.69 11.18
C GLN A 65 -2.56 -7.80 9.92
N TRP A 66 -3.44 -6.83 9.77
CA TRP A 66 -3.50 -6.01 8.56
C TRP A 66 -2.20 -5.28 8.23
N ILE A 67 -1.57 -4.68 9.25
CA ILE A 67 -0.29 -3.99 9.06
C ILE A 67 0.83 -4.94 8.65
N HIS A 68 0.83 -6.17 9.16
CA HIS A 68 1.83 -7.17 8.81
C HIS A 68 1.66 -7.66 7.38
N VAL A 69 0.41 -7.86 6.91
CA VAL A 69 0.13 -8.17 5.50
C VAL A 69 0.59 -7.04 4.59
N ALA A 70 0.27 -5.79 4.94
CA ALA A 70 0.74 -4.62 4.18
C ALA A 70 2.27 -4.56 4.12
N GLN A 71 2.96 -4.85 5.23
CA GLN A 71 4.42 -4.90 5.30
C GLN A 71 5.01 -6.00 4.41
N ASP A 72 4.39 -7.20 4.38
CA ASP A 72 4.82 -8.28 3.50
C ASP A 72 4.71 -7.91 2.02
N LEU A 73 3.62 -7.25 1.61
CA LEU A 73 3.43 -6.77 0.25
C LEU A 73 4.44 -5.66 -0.10
N GLN A 74 4.71 -4.74 0.82
CA GLN A 74 5.75 -3.72 0.66
C GLN A 74 7.14 -4.35 0.51
N ASN A 75 7.47 -5.34 1.33
CA ASN A 75 8.73 -6.06 1.23
C ASN A 75 8.86 -6.81 -0.09
N ALA A 76 7.78 -7.44 -0.56
CA ALA A 76 7.78 -8.12 -1.85
C ALA A 76 8.08 -7.14 -3.00
N PHE A 77 7.52 -5.94 -2.97
CA PHE A 77 7.76 -4.91 -3.99
C PHE A 77 9.13 -4.23 -3.78
N TYR A 78 9.34 -3.56 -2.65
CA TYR A 78 10.49 -2.68 -2.44
C TYR A 78 11.81 -3.40 -2.12
N GLN A 79 11.77 -4.66 -1.65
CA GLN A 79 12.97 -5.44 -1.37
C GLN A 79 13.22 -6.51 -2.43
N GLN A 80 12.16 -7.20 -2.87
CA GLN A 80 12.28 -8.35 -3.75
C GLN A 80 11.98 -8.03 -5.22
N GLY A 81 11.50 -6.82 -5.54
CA GLY A 81 11.18 -6.41 -6.90
C GLY A 81 10.01 -7.18 -7.52
N ARG A 82 9.08 -7.70 -6.70
CA ARG A 82 7.90 -8.42 -7.21
C ARG A 82 6.80 -7.46 -7.62
N SER A 83 6.12 -7.75 -8.71
CA SER A 83 4.94 -7.01 -9.13
C SER A 83 3.79 -7.20 -8.15
N LEU A 84 3.10 -6.11 -7.78
CA LEU A 84 1.85 -6.17 -7.03
C LEU A 84 0.64 -6.53 -7.91
N SER A 85 0.85 -6.79 -9.21
CA SER A 85 -0.13 -7.43 -10.11
C SER A 85 0.10 -8.94 -10.25
N ASP A 86 1.15 -9.49 -9.60
CA ASP A 86 1.43 -10.92 -9.61
C ASP A 86 0.50 -11.66 -8.64
N VAL A 87 -0.45 -12.40 -9.18
CA VAL A 87 -1.41 -13.18 -8.39
C VAL A 87 -0.75 -14.22 -7.49
N THR A 88 0.43 -14.74 -7.87
CA THR A 88 1.13 -15.74 -7.05
C THR A 88 1.66 -15.17 -5.75
N LEU A 89 1.95 -13.86 -5.71
CA LEU A 89 2.32 -13.15 -4.48
C LEU A 89 1.21 -13.25 -3.43
N TYR A 90 -0.04 -13.04 -3.83
CA TYR A 90 -1.18 -13.07 -2.91
C TYR A 90 -1.52 -14.50 -2.47
N GLU A 91 -1.34 -15.50 -3.33
CA GLU A 91 -1.46 -16.93 -3.00
C GLU A 91 -0.44 -17.32 -1.91
N GLU A 92 0.82 -16.90 -2.06
CA GLU A 92 1.90 -17.15 -1.09
C GLU A 92 1.65 -16.45 0.25
N VAL A 93 1.29 -15.16 0.22
CA VAL A 93 0.98 -14.39 1.43
C VAL A 93 -0.24 -14.99 2.14
N ALA A 94 -1.31 -15.34 1.42
CA ALA A 94 -2.47 -16.02 1.99
C ALA A 94 -2.07 -17.28 2.76
N THR A 95 -1.26 -18.13 2.13
CA THR A 95 -0.76 -19.38 2.75
C THR A 95 0.06 -19.11 4.02
N LYS A 96 0.91 -18.06 4.01
CA LYS A 96 1.69 -17.62 5.17
C LYS A 96 0.80 -17.30 6.38
N TYR A 97 -0.38 -16.72 6.13
CA TYR A 97 -1.35 -16.34 7.17
C TYR A 97 -2.42 -17.42 7.44
N GLY A 98 -2.25 -18.63 6.89
CA GLY A 98 -3.16 -19.75 7.12
C GLY A 98 -4.48 -19.68 6.36
N LEU A 99 -4.56 -18.81 5.34
CA LEU A 99 -5.69 -18.73 4.42
C LEU A 99 -5.55 -19.73 3.27
N ASP A 100 -6.64 -20.01 2.57
CA ASP A 100 -6.62 -20.79 1.33
C ASP A 100 -6.08 -19.93 0.18
N GLY A 101 -4.79 -20.14 -0.16
CA GLY A 101 -4.13 -19.42 -1.26
C GLY A 101 -4.81 -19.61 -2.61
N GLY A 102 -5.35 -20.80 -2.88
CA GLY A 102 -6.06 -21.08 -4.14
C GLY A 102 -7.36 -20.29 -4.26
N GLN A 103 -8.09 -20.13 -3.16
CA GLN A 103 -9.29 -19.29 -3.13
C GLN A 103 -8.93 -17.81 -3.34
N ILE A 104 -7.89 -17.29 -2.67
CA ILE A 104 -7.41 -15.92 -2.86
C ILE A 104 -7.00 -15.69 -4.31
N LYS A 105 -6.24 -16.60 -4.90
CA LYS A 105 -5.85 -16.53 -6.32
C LYS A 105 -7.05 -16.44 -7.26
N THR A 106 -8.03 -17.30 -7.06
CA THR A 106 -9.24 -17.32 -7.88
C THR A 106 -10.02 -16.01 -7.72
N ALA A 107 -10.22 -15.55 -6.48
CA ALA A 107 -10.91 -14.31 -6.18
C ALA A 107 -10.20 -13.09 -6.79
N PHE A 108 -8.86 -13.06 -6.74
CA PHE A 108 -8.06 -11.98 -7.33
C PHE A 108 -8.28 -11.88 -8.85
N ILE A 109 -8.17 -13.04 -9.56
CA ILE A 109 -8.36 -13.09 -11.02
C ILE A 109 -9.78 -12.64 -11.42
N GLU A 110 -10.80 -13.02 -10.66
CA GLU A 110 -12.17 -12.58 -10.93
C GLU A 110 -12.38 -11.10 -10.62
N ALA A 111 -11.81 -10.61 -9.53
CA ALA A 111 -11.90 -9.20 -9.16
C ALA A 111 -11.18 -8.29 -10.18
N GLN A 112 -10.03 -8.69 -10.73
CA GLN A 112 -9.35 -7.94 -11.79
C GLN A 112 -10.23 -7.70 -13.02
N LYS A 113 -11.13 -8.64 -13.35
CA LYS A 113 -12.02 -8.53 -14.54
C LYS A 113 -13.21 -7.61 -14.29
N THR A 114 -13.67 -7.49 -13.06
CA THR A 114 -14.95 -6.89 -12.71
C THR A 114 -14.83 -5.57 -11.95
N THR A 115 -13.72 -5.34 -11.25
CA THR A 115 -13.54 -4.16 -10.40
C THR A 115 -13.00 -3.00 -11.23
N THR A 116 -13.74 -1.91 -11.32
CA THR A 116 -13.30 -0.66 -11.95
C THR A 116 -12.84 0.39 -10.94
N MET A 117 -13.30 0.27 -9.68
CA MET A 117 -12.98 1.16 -8.58
C MET A 117 -12.98 0.35 -7.28
N HIS A 118 -11.85 0.33 -6.56
CA HIS A 118 -11.79 -0.36 -5.26
C HIS A 118 -12.52 0.45 -4.18
N PRO A 119 -13.27 -0.21 -3.26
CA PRO A 119 -13.98 0.48 -2.17
C PRO A 119 -13.06 1.35 -1.30
N ASP A 120 -11.81 0.92 -1.05
CA ASP A 120 -10.85 1.68 -0.27
C ASP A 120 -10.44 2.99 -0.96
N PHE A 121 -10.37 3.05 -2.29
CA PHE A 121 -10.12 4.30 -3.01
C PHE A 121 -11.29 5.27 -2.82
N LYS A 122 -12.52 4.77 -2.90
CA LYS A 122 -13.70 5.57 -2.63
C LYS A 122 -13.68 6.10 -1.20
N ARG A 123 -13.36 5.23 -0.23
CA ARG A 123 -13.27 5.61 1.19
C ARG A 123 -12.18 6.65 1.43
N ALA A 124 -11.02 6.52 0.82
CA ALA A 124 -9.94 7.51 0.91
C ALA A 124 -10.37 8.89 0.38
N MET A 125 -11.10 8.93 -0.74
CA MET A 125 -11.65 10.17 -1.27
C MET A 125 -12.69 10.81 -0.33
N GLU A 126 -13.59 10.01 0.24
CA GLU A 126 -14.59 10.47 1.23
C GLU A 126 -13.92 11.05 2.50
N LEU A 127 -12.79 10.50 2.92
CA LEU A 127 -11.96 11.00 4.02
C LEU A 127 -11.09 12.21 3.65
N GLY A 128 -11.14 12.66 2.39
CA GLY A 128 -10.38 13.82 1.92
C GLY A 128 -8.88 13.56 1.74
N ALA A 129 -8.45 12.30 1.61
CA ALA A 129 -7.06 11.96 1.35
C ALA A 129 -6.64 12.46 -0.04
N GLN A 130 -5.75 13.46 -0.08
CA GLN A 130 -5.26 14.08 -1.33
C GLN A 130 -3.80 13.74 -1.64
N SER A 131 -3.08 13.19 -0.66
CA SER A 131 -1.67 12.82 -0.77
C SER A 131 -1.37 11.57 0.06
N PHE A 132 -0.22 10.96 -0.17
CA PHE A 132 0.29 9.85 0.63
C PHE A 132 1.60 10.21 1.32
N PRO A 133 1.81 9.68 2.53
CA PRO A 133 0.83 8.99 3.38
C PRO A 133 -0.16 9.97 4.01
N THR A 134 -1.42 9.54 4.20
CA THR A 134 -2.43 10.25 5.01
C THR A 134 -2.82 9.36 6.19
N PHE A 135 -2.79 9.90 7.40
CA PHE A 135 -3.19 9.22 8.63
C PHE A 135 -4.42 9.88 9.22
N VAL A 136 -5.50 9.12 9.32
CA VAL A 136 -6.77 9.60 9.86
C VAL A 136 -7.14 8.79 11.10
N LEU A 137 -7.39 9.49 12.20
CA LEU A 137 -7.97 8.92 13.40
C LEU A 137 -9.49 9.11 13.35
N GLU A 138 -10.23 8.03 13.56
CA GLU A 138 -11.66 8.08 13.83
C GLU A 138 -11.92 7.98 15.33
N LYS A 139 -12.64 8.96 15.89
CA LYS A 139 -13.11 8.93 17.28
C LYS A 139 -14.53 9.53 17.34
N ASP A 140 -15.46 8.79 17.89
CA ASP A 140 -16.86 9.23 18.10
C ASP A 140 -17.54 9.75 16.81
N GLY A 141 -17.24 9.13 15.67
CA GLY A 141 -17.74 9.50 14.33
C GLY A 141 -17.11 10.78 13.75
N GLN A 142 -16.08 11.32 14.39
CA GLN A 142 -15.28 12.42 13.88
C GLN A 142 -13.95 11.91 13.31
N TYR A 143 -13.44 12.60 12.28
CA TYR A 143 -12.19 12.25 11.61
C TYR A 143 -11.15 13.35 11.81
N TYR A 144 -9.95 12.97 12.23
CA TYR A 144 -8.86 13.87 12.55
C TYR A 144 -7.63 13.53 11.71
N ASP A 145 -7.08 14.52 11.01
CA ASP A 145 -5.79 14.37 10.31
C ASP A 145 -4.65 14.35 11.34
N MET A 146 -4.01 13.20 11.49
CA MET A 146 -2.95 12.97 12.47
C MET A 146 -1.62 13.62 12.11
N ARG A 147 -1.43 14.01 10.82
CA ARG A 147 -0.22 14.69 10.33
C ARG A 147 -0.37 16.21 10.27
N SER A 148 -1.49 16.75 10.72
CA SER A 148 -1.78 18.19 10.70
C SER A 148 -0.72 19.06 11.40
N GLN A 149 0.13 18.47 12.28
CA GLN A 149 1.18 19.16 13.04
C GLN A 149 2.60 18.70 12.72
N GLY A 150 2.77 17.81 11.75
CA GLY A 150 4.06 17.30 11.31
C GLY A 150 4.11 15.78 11.16
N ASP A 151 5.23 15.30 10.64
CA ASP A 151 5.43 13.91 10.21
C ASP A 151 6.22 13.09 11.24
N THR A 152 6.52 13.66 12.40
CA THR A 152 7.25 12.95 13.46
C THR A 152 6.31 12.15 14.35
N VAL A 153 6.81 11.07 14.93
CA VAL A 153 6.07 10.25 15.91
C VAL A 153 5.57 11.13 17.07
N GLU A 154 6.41 12.02 17.58
CA GLU A 154 6.05 12.96 18.66
C GLU A 154 4.88 13.88 18.26
N ALA A 155 4.88 14.42 17.04
CA ALA A 155 3.78 15.24 16.55
C ALA A 155 2.47 14.46 16.46
N MET A 156 2.54 13.21 16.00
CA MET A 156 1.37 12.31 15.93
C MET A 156 0.87 11.91 17.32
N GLU A 157 1.76 11.60 18.27
CA GLU A 157 1.41 11.30 19.66
C GLU A 157 0.75 12.50 20.36
N ASN A 158 1.26 13.70 20.14
CA ASN A 158 0.65 14.94 20.64
C ASN A 158 -0.74 15.17 20.03
N CYS A 159 -0.91 14.89 18.74
CA CYS A 159 -2.22 14.95 18.09
C CYS A 159 -3.19 13.92 18.70
N LEU A 160 -2.74 12.68 18.87
CA LEU A 160 -3.51 11.61 19.49
C LEU A 160 -3.97 11.99 20.90
N SER A 161 -3.05 12.46 21.73
CA SER A 161 -3.34 12.86 23.12
C SER A 161 -4.39 13.96 23.20
N ARG A 162 -4.37 14.94 22.29
CA ARG A 162 -5.39 16.02 22.24
C ARG A 162 -6.76 15.53 21.83
N VAL A 163 -6.80 14.52 20.95
CA VAL A 163 -8.07 13.99 20.45
C VAL A 163 -8.66 12.97 21.43
N THR A 164 -7.81 12.23 22.16
CA THR A 164 -8.25 11.13 23.03
C THR A 164 -8.35 11.50 24.52
N GLY A 165 -7.65 12.55 24.96
CA GLY A 165 -7.68 13.09 26.34
C GLY A 165 -8.84 14.00 26.53
#